data_d539d9e52221f05fb3803295e89d77d2
#
_entry.id   d539d9e52221f05fb3803295e89d77d2
#
_cell.length_a   1.000
_cell.length_b   1.000
_cell.length_c   1.000
_cell.angle_alpha   90.00
_cell.angle_beta   90.00
_cell.angle_gamma   90.00
#
_symmetry.space_group_name_H-M   'P 1'
#
loop_
_entity.id
_entity.type
_entity.pdbx_description
1 polymer ?
#
loop_
_entity_poly.entity_id
_entity_poly.type
_entity_poly.pdbx_seq_one_letter_code
_entity_poly.pdbx_strand_id
1 'polypeptide(L)'
;DVYKRQELEQDPPDVVVAQLPPNYLAHYAARFKARHPETRLIFEIFDMWPETFPSGSMKRLLALPFSVWAGLRDKNLSAADRVIPECRLFCRKLGLPEENAIYLASRRDPNQTPEAHLRSDGLDLCYLGAINNVVNVDAIAGLTAQLARLKPVTVHVIGDGERCPQLLQALRDAGAEVDWLGEVFDESRKHEVMSRCHFGFNLMKPDVCVGLTMKSVDYFRHDLPILNNIPADTAELVDREQVGLNVGEDTAARVAAMTVEDCLRMRKNVRRVFDENFDLPVVQARYAALLQGIV
;
A
#
# COMPACT_ATOMS: atom_id res chain seq x y z
N ASP A 1 0.55 5.56 -28.21
CA ASP A 1 -0.30 5.62 -29.39
C ASP A 1 0.02 6.86 -30.21
N VAL A 2 0.42 6.66 -31.48
CA VAL A 2 0.88 7.74 -32.40
C VAL A 2 -0.28 8.71 -32.70
N TYR A 3 -1.49 8.20 -32.85
CA TYR A 3 -2.67 9.03 -33.19
C TYR A 3 -3.06 9.96 -32.03
N LYS A 4 -3.10 9.46 -30.79
CA LYS A 4 -3.37 10.30 -29.61
C LYS A 4 -2.33 11.41 -29.44
N ARG A 5 -1.07 11.11 -29.74
CA ARG A 5 -0.02 12.12 -29.70
C ARG A 5 -0.24 13.21 -30.77
N GLN A 6 -0.67 12.84 -31.99
CA GLN A 6 -0.96 13.81 -33.05
C GLN A 6 -2.13 14.73 -32.69
N GLU A 7 -3.19 14.19 -32.08
CA GLU A 7 -4.31 14.96 -31.58
C GLU A 7 -3.89 15.99 -30.52
N LEU A 8 -3.10 15.57 -29.53
CA LEU A 8 -2.58 16.47 -28.49
C LEU A 8 -1.67 17.59 -29.05
N GLU A 9 -0.94 17.33 -30.13
CA GLU A 9 -0.10 18.36 -30.75
C GLU A 9 -0.91 19.37 -31.59
N GLN A 10 -2.07 18.97 -32.12
CA GLN A 10 -2.95 19.82 -32.92
C GLN A 10 -3.88 20.68 -32.06
N ASP A 11 -4.35 20.12 -30.93
CA ASP A 11 -5.22 20.78 -29.96
C ASP A 11 -4.68 20.55 -28.56
N PRO A 12 -3.70 21.36 -28.11
CA PRO A 12 -3.05 21.20 -26.83
C PRO A 12 -4.04 21.42 -25.68
N PRO A 13 -4.18 20.46 -24.74
CA PRO A 13 -5.04 20.63 -23.58
C PRO A 13 -4.46 21.64 -22.59
N ASP A 14 -5.33 22.25 -21.78
CA ASP A 14 -4.92 23.13 -20.69
C ASP A 14 -4.06 22.41 -19.64
N VAL A 15 -4.36 21.12 -19.39
CA VAL A 15 -3.70 20.29 -18.38
C VAL A 15 -3.36 18.92 -18.93
N VAL A 16 -2.15 18.46 -18.68
CA VAL A 16 -1.69 17.07 -18.91
C VAL A 16 -1.30 16.45 -17.58
N VAL A 17 -1.94 15.35 -17.23
CA VAL A 17 -1.57 14.51 -16.08
C VAL A 17 -0.87 13.26 -16.61
N ALA A 18 0.39 13.06 -16.24
CA ALA A 18 1.16 11.88 -16.60
C ALA A 18 1.42 11.00 -15.39
N GLN A 19 0.84 9.80 -15.42
CA GLN A 19 1.00 8.81 -14.35
C GLN A 19 2.28 7.99 -14.54
N LEU A 20 3.10 7.93 -13.51
CA LEU A 20 4.38 7.22 -13.51
C LEU A 20 4.36 6.04 -12.50
N PRO A 21 4.88 4.87 -12.86
CA PRO A 21 5.48 4.49 -14.12
C PRO A 21 4.46 4.28 -15.26
N PRO A 22 4.90 4.13 -16.54
CA PRO A 22 6.28 3.91 -16.98
C PRO A 22 7.09 5.22 -17.11
N ASN A 23 8.35 5.19 -16.64
CA ASN A 23 9.20 6.39 -16.50
C ASN A 23 9.47 7.15 -17.80
N TYR A 24 9.40 6.48 -18.98
CA TYR A 24 9.56 7.18 -20.25
C TYR A 24 8.46 8.22 -20.53
N LEU A 25 7.28 8.09 -19.88
CA LEU A 25 6.22 9.09 -20.01
C LEU A 25 6.67 10.45 -19.50
N ALA A 26 7.49 10.51 -18.44
CA ALA A 26 8.05 11.76 -17.94
C ALA A 26 8.85 12.50 -19.02
N HIS A 27 9.68 11.76 -19.78
CA HIS A 27 10.45 12.33 -20.88
C HIS A 27 9.55 12.89 -22.00
N TYR A 28 8.52 12.15 -22.41
CA TYR A 28 7.62 12.59 -23.48
C TYR A 28 6.73 13.76 -23.03
N ALA A 29 6.23 13.72 -21.81
CA ALA A 29 5.43 14.80 -21.26
C ALA A 29 6.25 16.10 -21.08
N ALA A 30 7.49 16.00 -20.61
CA ALA A 30 8.40 17.16 -20.52
C ALA A 30 8.69 17.77 -21.91
N ARG A 31 8.90 16.93 -22.93
CA ARG A 31 9.08 17.43 -24.33
C ARG A 31 7.81 18.06 -24.89
N PHE A 32 6.64 17.54 -24.51
CA PHE A 32 5.35 18.14 -24.87
C PHE A 32 5.22 19.52 -24.22
N LYS A 33 5.41 19.63 -22.90
CA LYS A 33 5.39 20.89 -22.15
C LYS A 33 6.34 21.95 -22.74
N ALA A 34 7.54 21.53 -23.19
CA ALA A 34 8.51 22.45 -23.80
C ALA A 34 8.02 23.04 -25.13
N ARG A 35 7.15 22.35 -25.87
CA ARG A 35 6.52 22.87 -27.10
C ARG A 35 5.23 23.62 -26.85
N HIS A 36 4.54 23.29 -25.76
CA HIS A 36 3.27 23.86 -25.35
C HIS A 36 3.39 24.43 -23.92
N PRO A 37 4.11 25.56 -23.73
CA PRO A 37 4.42 26.07 -22.39
C PRO A 37 3.19 26.48 -21.59
N GLU A 38 2.08 26.80 -22.25
CA GLU A 38 0.80 27.14 -21.61
C GLU A 38 0.11 25.94 -20.98
N THR A 39 0.30 24.71 -21.53
CA THR A 39 -0.25 23.48 -20.96
C THR A 39 0.35 23.22 -19.58
N ARG A 40 -0.46 23.05 -18.55
CA ARG A 40 0.00 22.67 -17.23
C ARG A 40 0.35 21.18 -17.22
N LEU A 41 1.53 20.84 -16.67
CA LEU A 41 2.01 19.45 -16.58
C LEU A 41 2.04 19.01 -15.12
N ILE A 42 1.36 17.89 -14.83
CA ILE A 42 1.34 17.25 -13.52
C ILE A 42 1.92 15.84 -13.66
N PHE A 43 2.86 15.48 -12.81
CA PHE A 43 3.30 14.11 -12.67
C PHE A 43 2.68 13.49 -11.42
N GLU A 44 1.98 12.35 -11.59
CA GLU A 44 1.55 11.48 -10.50
C GLU A 44 2.50 10.28 -10.41
N ILE A 45 3.09 10.04 -9.24
CA ILE A 45 4.06 8.96 -9.04
C ILE A 45 3.46 7.91 -8.12
N PHE A 46 2.86 6.87 -8.73
CA PHE A 46 2.24 5.75 -8.01
C PHE A 46 3.24 4.68 -7.60
N ASP A 47 4.39 4.61 -8.28
CA ASP A 47 5.40 3.62 -7.98
C ASP A 47 6.81 4.15 -8.34
N MET A 48 7.79 3.70 -7.60
CA MET A 48 9.18 4.11 -7.75
C MET A 48 9.98 3.09 -8.57
N TRP A 49 9.52 2.81 -9.82
CA TRP A 49 10.34 1.99 -10.71
C TRP A 49 11.64 2.70 -11.08
N PRO A 50 12.77 1.96 -11.08
CA PRO A 50 12.96 0.52 -10.75
C PRO A 50 13.19 0.21 -9.27
N GLU A 51 13.16 1.18 -8.36
CA GLU A 51 13.55 1.03 -6.96
C GLU A 51 12.67 0.07 -6.17
N THR A 52 11.42 -0.11 -6.61
CA THR A 52 10.45 -1.04 -6.03
C THR A 52 10.61 -2.48 -6.49
N PHE A 53 11.43 -2.74 -7.54
CA PHE A 53 11.66 -4.12 -7.97
C PHE A 53 12.54 -4.88 -6.98
N PRO A 54 12.11 -6.08 -6.55
CA PRO A 54 12.92 -6.95 -5.71
C PRO A 54 14.07 -7.51 -6.53
N SER A 55 15.20 -6.82 -6.57
CA SER A 55 16.34 -7.18 -7.39
C SER A 55 17.32 -8.15 -6.70
N GLY A 56 17.19 -8.36 -5.39
CA GLY A 56 17.98 -9.31 -4.63
C GLY A 56 19.49 -9.25 -4.92
N SER A 57 20.09 -10.40 -5.17
CA SER A 57 21.52 -10.51 -5.51
C SER A 57 21.92 -9.89 -6.86
N MET A 58 20.97 -9.68 -7.76
CA MET A 58 21.19 -9.06 -9.08
C MET A 58 21.28 -7.53 -9.02
N LYS A 59 21.04 -6.90 -7.87
CA LYS A 59 21.02 -5.44 -7.70
C LYS A 59 22.27 -4.76 -8.24
N ARG A 60 23.45 -5.35 -8.02
CA ARG A 60 24.72 -4.80 -8.54
C ARG A 60 24.82 -4.88 -10.08
N LEU A 61 24.37 -5.98 -10.67
CA LEU A 61 24.40 -6.19 -12.12
C LEU A 61 23.43 -5.24 -12.84
N LEU A 62 22.28 -4.99 -12.24
CA LEU A 62 21.22 -4.14 -12.80
C LEU A 62 21.37 -2.66 -12.43
N ALA A 63 22.40 -2.28 -11.64
CA ALA A 63 22.55 -0.92 -11.13
C ALA A 63 22.61 0.14 -12.25
N LEU A 64 23.38 -0.10 -13.33
CA LEU A 64 23.47 0.84 -14.45
C LEU A 64 22.18 0.92 -15.27
N PRO A 65 21.57 -0.17 -15.73
CA PRO A 65 20.25 -0.10 -16.39
C PRO A 65 19.18 0.57 -15.53
N PHE A 66 19.13 0.27 -14.23
CA PHE A 66 18.18 0.85 -13.31
C PHE A 66 18.40 2.35 -13.09
N SER A 67 19.67 2.78 -13.00
CA SER A 67 20.00 4.21 -12.92
C SER A 67 19.56 4.99 -14.16
N VAL A 68 19.78 4.42 -15.35
CA VAL A 68 19.29 5.04 -16.59
C VAL A 68 17.77 5.11 -16.61
N TRP A 69 17.10 4.05 -16.16
CA TRP A 69 15.64 3.98 -16.15
C TRP A 69 15.02 4.95 -15.10
N ALA A 70 15.57 5.01 -13.89
CA ALA A 70 15.20 6.03 -12.90
C ALA A 70 15.44 7.45 -13.44
N GLY A 71 16.58 7.67 -14.10
CA GLY A 71 16.94 8.94 -14.70
C GLY A 71 15.95 9.46 -15.77
N LEU A 72 15.17 8.58 -16.41
CA LEU A 72 14.08 9.03 -17.30
C LEU A 72 12.97 9.75 -16.55
N ARG A 73 12.72 9.38 -15.30
CA ARG A 73 11.81 10.07 -14.40
C ARG A 73 12.50 11.31 -13.81
N ASP A 74 13.58 11.12 -13.08
CA ASP A 74 14.18 12.12 -12.21
C ASP A 74 14.63 13.39 -12.94
N LYS A 75 15.24 13.24 -14.12
CA LYS A 75 15.71 14.37 -14.94
C LYS A 75 14.60 15.23 -15.53
N ASN A 76 13.38 14.72 -15.56
CA ASN A 76 12.25 15.39 -16.16
C ASN A 76 11.25 15.96 -15.13
N LEU A 77 11.43 15.69 -13.83
CA LEU A 77 10.51 16.15 -12.78
C LEU A 77 10.40 17.68 -12.75
N SER A 78 11.50 18.40 -12.99
CA SER A 78 11.51 19.87 -12.99
C SER A 78 10.72 20.51 -14.14
N ALA A 79 10.31 19.74 -15.14
CA ALA A 79 9.45 20.25 -16.22
C ALA A 79 7.98 20.35 -15.80
N ALA A 80 7.57 19.67 -14.74
CA ALA A 80 6.19 19.68 -14.27
C ALA A 80 5.89 20.91 -13.40
N ASP A 81 4.69 21.45 -13.56
CA ASP A 81 4.15 22.50 -12.68
C ASP A 81 3.84 21.92 -11.28
N ARG A 82 3.53 20.61 -11.21
CA ARG A 82 3.36 19.89 -9.95
C ARG A 82 3.79 18.41 -10.08
N VAL A 83 4.40 17.89 -9.00
CA VAL A 83 4.69 16.46 -8.84
C VAL A 83 3.98 15.96 -7.60
N ILE A 84 3.18 14.90 -7.74
CA ILE A 84 2.30 14.33 -6.71
C ILE A 84 2.68 12.87 -6.50
N PRO A 85 3.58 12.55 -5.56
CA PRO A 85 3.89 11.17 -5.18
C PRO A 85 2.78 10.55 -4.33
N GLU A 86 2.63 9.22 -4.42
CA GLU A 86 1.64 8.45 -3.65
C GLU A 86 1.88 8.48 -2.14
N CYS A 87 3.12 8.68 -1.69
CA CYS A 87 3.47 8.66 -0.27
C CYS A 87 4.65 9.59 0.05
N ARG A 88 4.81 9.92 1.33
CA ARG A 88 5.89 10.78 1.82
C ARG A 88 7.28 10.16 1.62
N LEU A 89 7.38 8.82 1.68
CA LEU A 89 8.64 8.14 1.34
C LEU A 89 9.11 8.51 -0.07
N PHE A 90 8.20 8.55 -1.05
CA PHE A 90 8.56 8.91 -2.42
C PHE A 90 8.94 10.39 -2.52
N CYS A 91 8.24 11.28 -1.80
CA CYS A 91 8.64 12.69 -1.70
C CYS A 91 10.09 12.81 -1.18
N ARG A 92 10.40 12.16 -0.06
CA ARG A 92 11.77 12.18 0.54
C ARG A 92 12.84 11.68 -0.45
N LYS A 93 12.55 10.59 -1.17
CA LYS A 93 13.50 10.01 -2.15
C LYS A 93 13.72 10.91 -3.37
N LEU A 94 12.73 11.68 -3.76
CA LEU A 94 12.77 12.57 -4.91
C LEU A 94 13.17 14.01 -4.53
N GLY A 95 13.41 14.29 -3.26
CA GLY A 95 13.72 15.65 -2.77
C GLY A 95 12.56 16.63 -2.90
N LEU A 96 11.33 16.14 -2.80
CA LEU A 96 10.09 16.89 -2.89
C LEU A 96 9.52 17.18 -1.49
N PRO A 97 8.74 18.28 -1.33
CA PRO A 97 7.99 18.53 -0.09
C PRO A 97 7.02 17.39 0.24
N GLU A 98 6.96 16.97 1.50
CA GLU A 98 6.10 15.86 1.92
C GLU A 98 4.61 16.16 1.80
N GLU A 99 4.22 17.44 1.84
CA GLU A 99 2.86 17.92 1.60
C GLU A 99 2.35 17.66 0.18
N ASN A 100 3.25 17.36 -0.76
CA ASN A 100 2.87 16.96 -2.12
C ASN A 100 2.35 15.51 -2.18
N ALA A 101 2.54 14.72 -1.13
CA ALA A 101 2.08 13.34 -1.12
C ALA A 101 0.56 13.25 -1.03
N ILE A 102 -0.03 12.49 -1.94
CA ILE A 102 -1.46 12.15 -1.92
C ILE A 102 -1.60 10.63 -1.87
N TYR A 103 -2.08 10.11 -0.75
CA TYR A 103 -2.36 8.69 -0.61
C TYR A 103 -3.46 8.23 -1.56
N LEU A 104 -3.38 6.97 -1.99
CA LEU A 104 -4.42 6.35 -2.80
C LEU A 104 -5.77 6.40 -2.07
N ALA A 105 -6.77 6.86 -2.79
CA ALA A 105 -8.12 6.92 -2.29
C ALA A 105 -8.80 5.55 -2.35
N SER A 106 -9.61 5.27 -1.36
CA SER A 106 -10.53 4.15 -1.38
C SER A 106 -11.92 4.61 -0.94
N ARG A 107 -12.92 3.76 -1.12
CA ARG A 107 -14.29 4.06 -0.68
C ARG A 107 -14.79 2.92 0.19
N ARG A 108 -15.25 3.25 1.38
CA ARG A 108 -15.95 2.31 2.25
C ARG A 108 -17.36 2.07 1.70
N ASP A 109 -17.85 0.84 1.79
CA ASP A 109 -19.26 0.56 1.54
C ASP A 109 -20.09 1.29 2.62
N PRO A 110 -21.04 2.16 2.25
CA PRO A 110 -21.88 2.88 3.21
C PRO A 110 -22.75 1.94 4.07
N ASN A 111 -23.00 0.72 3.62
CA ASN A 111 -23.74 -0.28 4.38
C ASN A 111 -22.86 -1.14 5.29
N GLN A 112 -21.53 -0.93 5.27
CA GLN A 112 -20.61 -1.67 6.11
C GLN A 112 -20.79 -1.32 7.59
N THR A 113 -21.18 -2.32 8.39
CA THR A 113 -21.32 -2.15 9.84
C THR A 113 -19.96 -2.08 10.52
N PRO A 114 -19.81 -1.31 11.61
CA PRO A 114 -18.56 -1.26 12.38
C PRO A 114 -18.39 -2.47 13.32
N GLU A 115 -19.31 -3.41 13.30
CA GLU A 115 -19.31 -4.55 14.21
C GLU A 115 -18.16 -5.51 13.91
N ALA A 116 -17.51 -5.97 14.97
CA ALA A 116 -16.47 -6.99 14.90
C ALA A 116 -16.81 -8.13 15.86
N HIS A 117 -16.58 -9.36 15.39
CA HIS A 117 -16.92 -10.59 16.10
C HIS A 117 -15.65 -11.36 16.48
N LEU A 118 -14.82 -10.75 17.33
CA LEU A 118 -13.53 -11.30 17.74
C LEU A 118 -13.72 -12.39 18.80
N ARG A 119 -13.09 -13.54 18.62
CA ARG A 119 -13.05 -14.58 19.65
C ARG A 119 -12.01 -14.24 20.74
N SER A 120 -12.24 -14.68 21.95
CA SER A 120 -11.34 -14.42 23.09
C SER A 120 -10.37 -15.60 23.36
N ASP A 121 -10.68 -16.78 22.87
CA ASP A 121 -9.97 -18.05 23.12
C ASP A 121 -8.89 -18.36 22.06
N GLY A 122 -8.72 -17.50 21.05
CA GLY A 122 -7.75 -17.66 19.99
C GLY A 122 -7.53 -16.39 19.21
N LEU A 123 -6.79 -16.49 18.11
CA LEU A 123 -6.47 -15.39 17.21
C LEU A 123 -6.89 -15.73 15.78
N ASP A 124 -7.72 -14.89 15.19
CA ASP A 124 -8.00 -14.90 13.76
C ASP A 124 -7.17 -13.80 13.10
N LEU A 125 -6.38 -14.19 12.10
CA LEU A 125 -5.53 -13.30 11.34
C LEU A 125 -5.93 -13.32 9.88
N CYS A 126 -5.71 -12.24 9.14
CA CYS A 126 -6.04 -12.14 7.73
C CYS A 126 -4.80 -11.89 6.88
N TYR A 127 -4.69 -12.60 5.78
CA TYR A 127 -3.85 -12.21 4.65
C TYR A 127 -4.74 -11.80 3.49
N LEU A 128 -4.48 -10.63 2.89
CA LEU A 128 -5.22 -10.11 1.74
C LEU A 128 -4.29 -9.78 0.57
N GLY A 129 -4.69 -10.16 -0.63
CA GLY A 129 -4.13 -9.72 -1.91
C GLY A 129 -3.21 -10.73 -2.60
N ALA A 130 -2.56 -10.31 -3.67
CA ALA A 130 -1.70 -11.16 -4.47
C ALA A 130 -0.52 -11.73 -3.66
N ILE A 131 -0.29 -13.04 -3.79
CA ILE A 131 0.77 -13.77 -3.08
C ILE A 131 1.92 -14.00 -4.07
N ASN A 132 2.71 -12.97 -4.26
CA ASN A 132 3.81 -12.89 -5.22
C ASN A 132 5.18 -12.79 -4.52
N ASN A 133 6.23 -12.53 -5.31
CA ASN A 133 7.61 -12.49 -4.84
C ASN A 133 7.96 -11.34 -3.87
N VAL A 134 7.12 -10.31 -3.72
CA VAL A 134 7.35 -9.23 -2.76
C VAL A 134 6.87 -9.57 -1.35
N VAL A 135 6.01 -10.59 -1.21
CA VAL A 135 5.48 -11.04 0.08
C VAL A 135 6.57 -11.75 0.88
N ASN A 136 6.68 -11.41 2.15
CA ASN A 136 7.61 -12.06 3.08
C ASN A 136 6.95 -13.27 3.77
N VAL A 137 6.87 -14.38 3.03
CA VAL A 137 6.26 -15.62 3.53
C VAL A 137 6.94 -16.11 4.82
N ASP A 138 8.27 -16.01 4.90
CA ASP A 138 9.03 -16.47 6.05
C ASP A 138 8.73 -15.64 7.31
N ALA A 139 8.58 -14.32 7.17
CA ALA A 139 8.20 -13.45 8.28
C ALA A 139 6.75 -13.72 8.74
N ILE A 140 5.82 -13.94 7.81
CA ILE A 140 4.44 -14.32 8.12
C ILE A 140 4.40 -15.63 8.88
N ALA A 141 5.05 -16.68 8.36
CA ALA A 141 5.10 -18.00 8.99
C ALA A 141 5.81 -17.95 10.34
N GLY A 142 6.93 -17.23 10.45
CA GLY A 142 7.68 -17.09 11.69
C GLY A 142 6.88 -16.41 12.80
N LEU A 143 6.17 -15.34 12.50
CA LEU A 143 5.28 -14.66 13.44
C LEU A 143 4.09 -15.56 13.81
N THR A 144 3.50 -16.25 12.83
CA THR A 144 2.41 -17.19 13.06
C THR A 144 2.85 -18.33 14.00
N ALA A 145 4.04 -18.88 13.80
CA ALA A 145 4.58 -19.96 14.67
C ALA A 145 4.82 -19.47 16.11
N GLN A 146 5.23 -18.22 16.30
CA GLN A 146 5.37 -17.64 17.63
C GLN A 146 4.00 -17.46 18.31
N LEU A 147 2.99 -16.99 17.58
CA LEU A 147 1.63 -16.82 18.08
C LEU A 147 0.96 -18.16 18.39
N ALA A 148 1.12 -19.17 17.53
CA ALA A 148 0.53 -20.49 17.69
C ALA A 148 1.05 -21.26 18.93
N ARG A 149 2.24 -20.90 19.45
CA ARG A 149 2.75 -21.40 20.72
C ARG A 149 2.03 -20.80 21.94
N LEU A 150 1.36 -19.66 21.77
CA LEU A 150 0.74 -18.89 22.84
C LEU A 150 -0.78 -19.01 22.85
N LYS A 151 -1.41 -19.08 21.69
CA LYS A 151 -2.86 -19.21 21.51
C LYS A 151 -3.20 -19.99 20.25
N PRO A 152 -4.38 -20.62 20.14
CA PRO A 152 -4.88 -21.15 18.87
C PRO A 152 -4.94 -20.04 17.81
N VAL A 153 -4.41 -20.31 16.61
CA VAL A 153 -4.37 -19.34 15.50
C VAL A 153 -5.08 -19.91 14.28
N THR A 154 -5.99 -19.12 13.72
CA THR A 154 -6.57 -19.34 12.38
C THR A 154 -6.12 -18.22 11.47
N VAL A 155 -5.67 -18.56 10.25
CA VAL A 155 -5.32 -17.56 9.23
C VAL A 155 -6.27 -17.68 8.06
N HIS A 156 -7.05 -16.62 7.84
CA HIS A 156 -7.92 -16.45 6.68
C HIS A 156 -7.11 -15.84 5.54
N VAL A 157 -6.98 -16.56 4.43
CA VAL A 157 -6.20 -16.13 3.27
C VAL A 157 -7.13 -15.76 2.13
N ILE A 158 -7.20 -14.46 1.81
CA ILE A 158 -7.97 -13.90 0.70
C ILE A 158 -6.98 -13.49 -0.39
N GLY A 159 -6.92 -14.25 -1.46
CA GLY A 159 -6.03 -14.00 -2.59
C GLY A 159 -5.42 -15.27 -3.15
N ASP A 160 -4.67 -15.07 -4.24
CA ASP A 160 -3.94 -16.13 -4.95
C ASP A 160 -2.63 -15.56 -5.51
N GLY A 161 -1.84 -16.40 -6.16
CA GLY A 161 -0.60 -16.02 -6.81
C GLY A 161 0.42 -17.15 -6.84
N GLU A 162 1.54 -16.88 -7.50
CA GLU A 162 2.59 -17.89 -7.75
C GLU A 162 3.16 -18.53 -6.46
N ARG A 163 3.11 -17.80 -5.33
CA ARG A 163 3.61 -18.27 -4.03
C ARG A 163 2.49 -18.70 -3.07
N CYS A 164 1.23 -18.78 -3.54
CA CYS A 164 0.11 -19.17 -2.72
C CYS A 164 0.31 -20.56 -2.06
N PRO A 165 0.68 -21.63 -2.81
CA PRO A 165 0.91 -22.94 -2.20
C PRO A 165 2.00 -22.91 -1.10
N GLN A 166 3.05 -22.10 -1.32
CA GLN A 166 4.13 -21.94 -0.34
C GLN A 166 3.64 -21.25 0.94
N LEU A 167 2.85 -20.18 0.82
CA LEU A 167 2.28 -19.49 1.98
C LEU A 167 1.36 -20.41 2.78
N LEU A 168 0.43 -21.08 2.11
CA LEU A 168 -0.52 -21.99 2.76
C LEU A 168 0.19 -23.13 3.52
N GLN A 169 1.22 -23.71 2.91
CA GLN A 169 2.01 -24.76 3.56
C GLN A 169 2.78 -24.20 4.76
N ALA A 170 3.46 -23.08 4.60
CA ALA A 170 4.24 -22.45 5.67
C ALA A 170 3.38 -22.07 6.89
N LEU A 171 2.13 -21.63 6.67
CA LEU A 171 1.17 -21.33 7.75
C LEU A 171 0.74 -22.59 8.50
N ARG A 172 0.46 -23.70 7.78
CA ARG A 172 0.15 -25.00 8.41
C ARG A 172 1.33 -25.54 9.21
N ASP A 173 2.53 -25.47 8.65
CA ASP A 173 3.76 -25.90 9.33
C ASP A 173 4.05 -25.04 10.57
N ALA A 174 3.62 -23.76 10.56
CA ALA A 174 3.67 -22.87 11.71
C ALA A 174 2.64 -23.19 12.80
N GLY A 175 1.76 -24.16 12.59
CA GLY A 175 0.75 -24.60 13.55
C GLY A 175 -0.57 -23.84 13.52
N ALA A 176 -0.84 -23.09 12.47
CA ALA A 176 -2.12 -22.43 12.28
C ALA A 176 -3.13 -23.30 11.54
N GLU A 177 -4.40 -23.13 11.86
CA GLU A 177 -5.50 -23.50 10.97
C GLU A 177 -5.54 -22.51 9.81
N VAL A 178 -5.71 -23.01 8.57
CA VAL A 178 -5.67 -22.17 7.37
C VAL A 178 -7.00 -22.26 6.62
N ASP A 179 -7.71 -21.15 6.56
CA ASP A 179 -8.92 -20.97 5.77
C ASP A 179 -8.58 -20.19 4.50
N TRP A 180 -8.40 -20.91 3.39
CA TRP A 180 -8.10 -20.29 2.09
C TRP A 180 -9.36 -20.06 1.28
N LEU A 181 -9.68 -18.80 1.02
CA LEU A 181 -10.89 -18.38 0.31
C LEU A 181 -10.65 -18.13 -1.19
N GLY A 182 -9.39 -18.19 -1.66
CA GLY A 182 -9.06 -17.80 -3.02
C GLY A 182 -9.22 -16.29 -3.25
N GLU A 183 -9.43 -15.89 -4.49
CA GLU A 183 -9.70 -14.49 -4.83
C GLU A 183 -11.16 -14.14 -4.48
N VAL A 184 -11.33 -13.13 -3.64
CA VAL A 184 -12.64 -12.59 -3.26
C VAL A 184 -12.72 -11.14 -3.73
N PHE A 185 -13.64 -10.84 -4.65
CA PHE A 185 -13.88 -9.48 -5.18
C PHE A 185 -15.06 -8.79 -4.50
N ASP A 186 -15.95 -9.55 -3.88
CA ASP A 186 -17.09 -9.01 -3.13
C ASP A 186 -16.61 -8.35 -1.82
N GLU A 187 -16.81 -7.04 -1.70
CA GLU A 187 -16.39 -6.25 -0.56
C GLU A 187 -17.14 -6.62 0.73
N SER A 188 -18.41 -6.98 0.62
CA SER A 188 -19.21 -7.42 1.77
C SER A 188 -18.67 -8.73 2.33
N ARG A 189 -18.26 -9.66 1.45
CA ARG A 189 -17.66 -10.92 1.85
C ARG A 189 -16.27 -10.72 2.48
N LYS A 190 -15.46 -9.81 1.93
CA LYS A 190 -14.18 -9.43 2.56
C LYS A 190 -14.42 -8.88 3.95
N HIS A 191 -15.39 -7.98 4.08
CA HIS A 191 -15.72 -7.36 5.37
C HIS A 191 -16.18 -8.40 6.39
N GLU A 192 -17.04 -9.32 5.99
CA GLU A 192 -17.50 -10.42 6.84
C GLU A 192 -16.33 -11.23 7.43
N VAL A 193 -15.34 -11.58 6.59
CA VAL A 193 -14.15 -12.29 7.03
C VAL A 193 -13.30 -11.42 7.96
N MET A 194 -13.02 -10.18 7.55
CA MET A 194 -12.15 -9.28 8.31
C MET A 194 -12.78 -8.79 9.62
N SER A 195 -14.12 -8.79 9.73
CA SER A 195 -14.81 -8.45 10.97
C SER A 195 -14.52 -9.43 12.11
N ARG A 196 -14.13 -10.68 11.77
CA ARG A 196 -13.73 -11.71 12.73
C ARG A 196 -12.24 -11.74 13.03
N CYS A 197 -11.42 -11.06 12.22
CA CYS A 197 -9.97 -11.06 12.36
C CYS A 197 -9.48 -10.01 13.37
N HIS A 198 -8.46 -10.36 14.15
CA HIS A 198 -7.79 -9.46 15.08
C HIS A 198 -6.82 -8.54 14.36
N PHE A 199 -6.06 -9.07 13.38
CA PHE A 199 -5.06 -8.34 12.61
C PHE A 199 -4.96 -8.85 11.17
N GLY A 200 -4.54 -7.93 10.27
CA GLY A 200 -4.11 -8.25 8.91
C GLY A 200 -2.58 -8.28 8.79
N PHE A 201 -2.02 -9.21 8.01
CA PHE A 201 -0.59 -9.26 7.71
C PHE A 201 -0.21 -8.25 6.63
N ASN A 202 0.62 -7.29 6.99
CA ASN A 202 1.20 -6.32 6.07
C ASN A 202 2.73 -6.47 6.05
N LEU A 203 3.20 -7.66 5.66
CA LEU A 203 4.61 -8.05 5.73
C LEU A 203 5.17 -8.28 4.32
N MET A 204 6.13 -7.45 3.95
CA MET A 204 6.83 -7.51 2.67
C MET A 204 8.33 -7.75 2.87
N LYS A 205 9.02 -8.13 1.81
CA LYS A 205 10.48 -8.25 1.81
C LYS A 205 11.13 -6.89 2.06
N PRO A 206 12.24 -6.82 2.79
CA PRO A 206 12.83 -5.55 3.21
C PRO A 206 13.48 -4.75 2.07
N ASP A 207 13.73 -5.37 0.92
CA ASP A 207 14.34 -4.73 -0.25
C ASP A 207 13.32 -4.03 -1.17
N VAL A 208 12.02 -4.11 -0.85
CA VAL A 208 10.96 -3.43 -1.60
C VAL A 208 10.84 -1.98 -1.12
N CYS A 209 10.96 -1.04 -2.05
CA CYS A 209 10.80 0.39 -1.74
C CYS A 209 9.33 0.78 -1.77
N VAL A 210 8.68 0.75 -0.62
CA VAL A 210 7.27 1.12 -0.47
C VAL A 210 7.05 1.81 0.88
N GLY A 211 6.30 2.91 0.90
CA GLY A 211 5.94 3.63 2.14
C GLY A 211 4.54 3.30 2.62
N LEU A 212 3.62 3.10 1.68
CA LEU A 212 2.24 2.68 1.93
C LEU A 212 1.83 1.67 0.88
N THR A 213 1.05 0.66 1.24
CA THR A 213 0.55 -0.34 0.29
C THR A 213 -0.95 -0.23 0.11
N MET A 214 -1.45 -0.58 -1.07
CA MET A 214 -2.90 -0.75 -1.28
C MET A 214 -3.50 -1.72 -0.26
N LYS A 215 -2.76 -2.76 0.11
CA LYS A 215 -3.15 -3.72 1.14
C LYS A 215 -3.41 -3.05 2.49
N SER A 216 -2.57 -2.07 2.89
CA SER A 216 -2.79 -1.29 4.13
C SER A 216 -4.10 -0.53 4.07
N VAL A 217 -4.37 0.13 2.94
CA VAL A 217 -5.61 0.90 2.73
C VAL A 217 -6.83 -0.02 2.72
N ASP A 218 -6.71 -1.20 2.09
CA ASP A 218 -7.79 -2.20 2.08
C ASP A 218 -8.10 -2.73 3.48
N TYR A 219 -7.09 -3.05 4.29
CA TYR A 219 -7.30 -3.42 5.68
C TYR A 219 -7.99 -2.31 6.47
N PHE A 220 -7.52 -1.06 6.30
CA PHE A 220 -8.09 0.10 6.99
C PHE A 220 -9.53 0.38 6.55
N ARG A 221 -9.87 0.16 5.27
CA ARG A 221 -11.24 0.24 4.78
C ARG A 221 -12.20 -0.71 5.50
N HIS A 222 -11.69 -1.85 5.93
CA HIS A 222 -12.43 -2.87 6.68
C HIS A 222 -12.23 -2.80 8.21
N ASP A 223 -11.70 -1.68 8.70
CA ASP A 223 -11.42 -1.44 10.12
C ASP A 223 -10.44 -2.46 10.75
N LEU A 224 -9.62 -3.13 9.96
CA LEU A 224 -8.72 -4.17 10.43
C LEU A 224 -7.33 -3.60 10.78
N PRO A 225 -6.89 -3.69 12.06
CA PRO A 225 -5.52 -3.34 12.44
C PRO A 225 -4.50 -4.24 11.76
N ILE A 226 -3.27 -3.76 11.59
CA ILE A 226 -2.24 -4.48 10.85
C ILE A 226 -1.03 -4.89 11.71
N LEU A 227 -0.45 -6.03 11.37
CA LEU A 227 0.90 -6.44 11.78
C LEU A 227 1.83 -6.03 10.63
N ASN A 228 2.66 -5.03 10.86
CA ASN A 228 3.34 -4.27 9.80
C ASN A 228 4.85 -4.38 9.85
N ASN A 229 5.50 -4.51 8.69
CA ASN A 229 6.93 -4.27 8.53
C ASN A 229 7.26 -3.26 7.42
N ILE A 230 6.25 -2.62 6.85
CA ILE A 230 6.45 -1.57 5.85
C ILE A 230 6.98 -0.33 6.56
N PRO A 231 8.12 0.20 6.14
CA PRO A 231 8.74 1.38 6.77
C PRO A 231 8.00 2.68 6.45
N ALA A 232 8.52 3.77 6.99
CA ALA A 232 8.11 5.15 6.70
C ALA A 232 6.61 5.37 6.95
N ASP A 233 5.84 5.75 5.93
CA ASP A 233 4.45 6.19 6.05
C ASP A 233 3.59 5.22 6.85
N THR A 234 3.65 3.91 6.53
CA THR A 234 2.85 2.91 7.24
C THR A 234 3.32 2.71 8.68
N ALA A 235 4.65 2.62 8.90
CA ALA A 235 5.19 2.47 10.26
C ALA A 235 4.86 3.68 11.13
N GLU A 236 5.00 4.88 10.58
CA GLU A 236 4.64 6.13 11.29
C GLU A 236 3.15 6.20 11.63
N LEU A 237 2.26 5.76 10.72
CA LEU A 237 0.82 5.66 11.00
C LEU A 237 0.52 4.65 12.11
N VAL A 238 1.15 3.47 12.06
CA VAL A 238 0.97 2.42 13.08
C VAL A 238 1.32 2.93 14.47
N ASP A 239 2.48 3.59 14.60
CA ASP A 239 2.97 4.05 15.90
C ASP A 239 2.16 5.26 16.42
N ARG A 240 1.91 6.26 15.56
CA ARG A 240 1.24 7.48 15.96
C ARG A 240 -0.23 7.29 16.22
N GLU A 241 -0.92 6.55 15.38
CA GLU A 241 -2.37 6.41 15.41
C GLU A 241 -2.85 5.11 16.07
N GLN A 242 -1.93 4.23 16.46
CA GLN A 242 -2.25 2.94 17.08
C GLN A 242 -3.24 2.10 16.24
N VAL A 243 -2.94 1.97 14.96
CA VAL A 243 -3.74 1.21 13.98
C VAL A 243 -3.20 -0.19 13.72
N GLY A 244 -2.33 -0.69 14.59
CA GLY A 244 -1.70 -1.98 14.51
C GLY A 244 -0.41 -2.05 15.33
N LEU A 245 0.48 -2.95 14.95
CA LEU A 245 1.80 -3.11 15.55
C LEU A 245 2.87 -3.21 14.45
N ASN A 246 3.95 -2.42 14.58
CA ASN A 246 5.17 -2.67 13.82
C ASN A 246 5.86 -3.92 14.37
N VAL A 247 6.11 -4.89 13.48
CA VAL A 247 6.61 -6.23 13.88
C VAL A 247 8.04 -6.15 14.37
N GLY A 248 8.28 -6.64 15.59
CA GLY A 248 9.54 -6.77 16.28
C GLY A 248 9.59 -8.05 17.10
N GLU A 249 10.64 -8.20 17.90
CA GLU A 249 10.90 -9.42 18.69
C GLU A 249 9.79 -9.75 19.71
N ASP A 250 9.15 -8.73 20.29
CA ASP A 250 8.12 -8.86 21.30
C ASP A 250 6.68 -8.92 20.75
N THR A 251 6.50 -8.81 19.44
CA THR A 251 5.17 -8.66 18.82
C THR A 251 4.24 -9.83 19.15
N ALA A 252 4.72 -11.06 19.10
CA ALA A 252 3.88 -12.22 19.41
C ALA A 252 3.38 -12.20 20.86
N ALA A 253 4.24 -11.85 21.80
CA ALA A 253 3.86 -11.73 23.21
C ALA A 253 2.85 -10.59 23.43
N ARG A 254 3.06 -9.44 22.80
CA ARG A 254 2.13 -8.30 22.86
C ARG A 254 0.76 -8.66 22.30
N VAL A 255 0.70 -9.26 21.11
CA VAL A 255 -0.56 -9.69 20.48
C VAL A 255 -1.29 -10.73 21.34
N ALA A 256 -0.56 -11.71 21.87
CA ALA A 256 -1.15 -12.73 22.72
C ALA A 256 -1.68 -12.19 24.06
N ALA A 257 -1.10 -11.11 24.58
CA ALA A 257 -1.55 -10.44 25.81
C ALA A 257 -2.73 -9.50 25.60
N MET A 258 -3.04 -9.12 24.36
CA MET A 258 -4.15 -8.22 24.07
C MET A 258 -5.50 -8.86 24.37
N THR A 259 -6.38 -8.03 24.92
CA THR A 259 -7.79 -8.36 25.10
C THR A 259 -8.58 -8.05 23.83
N VAL A 260 -9.78 -8.61 23.73
CA VAL A 260 -10.73 -8.24 22.65
C VAL A 260 -11.00 -6.73 22.66
N GLU A 261 -11.10 -6.12 23.86
CA GLU A 261 -11.34 -4.68 24.01
C GLU A 261 -10.18 -3.83 23.45
N ASP A 262 -8.94 -4.26 23.64
CA ASP A 262 -7.76 -3.60 23.05
C ASP A 262 -7.83 -3.63 21.52
N CYS A 263 -8.18 -4.78 20.94
CA CYS A 263 -8.36 -4.91 19.49
C CYS A 263 -9.52 -4.05 18.97
N LEU A 264 -10.64 -4.00 19.68
CA LEU A 264 -11.79 -3.15 19.32
C LEU A 264 -11.42 -1.65 19.39
N ARG A 265 -10.59 -1.25 20.35
CA ARG A 265 -10.07 0.13 20.43
C ARG A 265 -9.20 0.45 19.22
N MET A 266 -8.29 -0.45 18.81
CA MET A 266 -7.49 -0.29 17.58
C MET A 266 -8.37 -0.18 16.34
N ARG A 267 -9.40 -1.00 16.22
CA ARG A 267 -10.34 -0.96 15.08
C ARG A 267 -11.04 0.40 14.96
N LYS A 268 -11.40 1.05 16.10
CA LYS A 268 -11.95 2.42 16.09
C LYS A 268 -10.92 3.43 15.58
N ASN A 269 -9.65 3.28 15.96
CA ASN A 269 -8.57 4.13 15.46
C ASN A 269 -8.39 3.92 13.94
N VAL A 270 -8.40 2.67 13.46
CA VAL A 270 -8.30 2.34 12.04
C VAL A 270 -9.41 3.02 11.25
N ARG A 271 -10.67 2.93 11.73
CA ARG A 271 -11.82 3.59 11.11
C ARG A 271 -11.58 5.10 10.98
N ARG A 272 -11.23 5.76 12.07
CA ARG A 272 -10.95 7.19 12.07
C ARG A 272 -9.83 7.56 11.09
N VAL A 273 -8.72 6.80 11.11
CA VAL A 273 -7.57 7.05 10.22
C VAL A 273 -7.96 6.86 8.76
N PHE A 274 -8.77 5.85 8.43
CA PHE A 274 -9.28 5.67 7.08
C PHE A 274 -10.12 6.88 6.64
N ASP A 275 -11.09 7.28 7.46
CA ASP A 275 -12.01 8.37 7.15
C ASP A 275 -11.28 9.73 7.00
N GLU A 276 -10.21 9.95 7.78
CA GLU A 276 -9.42 11.19 7.74
C GLU A 276 -8.36 11.24 6.63
N ASN A 277 -7.90 10.09 6.10
CA ASN A 277 -6.73 10.08 5.22
C ASN A 277 -6.94 9.38 3.88
N PHE A 278 -7.86 8.40 3.78
CA PHE A 278 -7.97 7.51 2.63
C PHE A 278 -9.34 7.54 1.96
N ASP A 279 -10.37 8.05 2.64
CA ASP A 279 -11.70 8.13 2.04
C ASP A 279 -11.71 9.08 0.85
N LEU A 280 -12.36 8.65 -0.22
CA LEU A 280 -12.33 9.32 -1.52
C LEU A 280 -12.64 10.83 -1.45
N PRO A 281 -13.68 11.31 -0.73
CA PRO A 281 -13.95 12.75 -0.62
C PRO A 281 -12.78 13.55 -0.01
N VAL A 282 -12.12 12.98 0.99
CA VAL A 282 -10.99 13.63 1.68
C VAL A 282 -9.78 13.72 0.77
N VAL A 283 -9.47 12.62 0.07
CA VAL A 283 -8.36 12.58 -0.89
C VAL A 283 -8.62 13.52 -2.06
N GLN A 284 -9.85 13.56 -2.59
CA GLN A 284 -10.25 14.50 -3.64
C GLN A 284 -10.08 15.97 -3.21
N ALA A 285 -10.48 16.30 -1.98
CA ALA A 285 -10.31 17.66 -1.46
C ALA A 285 -8.82 18.04 -1.32
N ARG A 286 -7.96 17.14 -0.84
CA ARG A 286 -6.51 17.34 -0.77
C ARG A 286 -5.89 17.50 -2.16
N TYR A 287 -6.31 16.67 -3.11
CA TYR A 287 -5.85 16.73 -4.50
C TYR A 287 -6.23 18.10 -5.13
N ALA A 288 -7.48 18.52 -4.98
CA ALA A 288 -7.94 19.79 -5.47
C ALA A 288 -7.16 20.97 -4.84
N ALA A 289 -6.85 20.89 -3.55
CA ALA A 289 -6.05 21.92 -2.86
C ALA A 289 -4.62 22.02 -3.42
N LEU A 290 -4.00 20.88 -3.77
CA LEU A 290 -2.66 20.88 -4.39
C LEU A 290 -2.66 21.47 -5.80
N LEU A 291 -3.77 21.46 -6.49
CA LEU A 291 -3.91 22.01 -7.84
C LEU A 291 -4.36 23.47 -7.86
N GLN A 292 -4.75 24.03 -6.71
CA GLN A 292 -5.12 25.45 -6.63
C GLN A 292 -3.97 26.36 -7.12
N GLY A 293 -4.28 27.25 -8.06
CA GLY A 293 -3.31 28.17 -8.67
C GLY A 293 -2.45 27.55 -9.78
N ILE A 294 -2.67 26.28 -10.12
CA ILE A 294 -2.07 25.62 -11.28
C ILE A 294 -3.11 25.47 -12.39
N VAL A 295 -4.32 25.13 -12.03
CA VAL A 295 -5.47 24.97 -12.94
C VAL A 295 -6.50 26.05 -12.68
#